data_d673760940ee107d8599fc20a79061af
#
_entry.id   d673760940ee107d8599fc20a79061af
#
_cell.length_a   1.000
_cell.length_b   1.000
_cell.length_c   1.000
_cell.angle_alpha   90.00
_cell.angle_beta   90.00
_cell.angle_gamma   90.00
#
_symmetry.space_group_name_H-M   'P 1'
#
loop_
_entity.id
_entity.type
_entity.pdbx_description
1 polymer ?
#
loop_
_entity_poly.entity_id
_entity_poly.type
_entity_poly.pdbx_seq_one_letter_code
_entity_poly.pdbx_strand_id
1 'polypeptide(L)'
;MARKNPSDGYSHGESPWGPLLNEYIYDDEHGYPYHKVERRKSLVEGERDQFPQFHWIWGKNGKGYWKSGEPETFIPYFLPQLIKPRDIPIYFCEGEKDAETVFDLNSSIDDIKFLSTTAPGGYSRIGGR
;
A
#
# COMPACT_ATOMS: atom_id res chain seq x y z
N MET A 1 21.04 13.62 -4.27
CA MET A 1 20.17 12.95 -5.22
C MET A 1 18.97 12.34 -4.51
N ALA A 2 17.82 12.55 -5.06
CA ALA A 2 16.64 11.92 -4.51
C ALA A 2 16.80 10.41 -4.55
N ARG A 3 16.41 9.78 -3.46
CA ARG A 3 16.49 8.37 -3.40
C ARG A 3 15.47 7.74 -4.31
N LYS A 4 15.91 6.84 -5.08
CA LYS A 4 15.02 6.15 -5.99
C LYS A 4 14.21 5.08 -5.30
N ASN A 5 12.96 5.00 -5.65
CA ASN A 5 12.14 3.85 -5.39
C ASN A 5 12.75 2.66 -6.14
N PRO A 6 12.70 1.44 -5.61
CA PRO A 6 13.22 0.29 -6.34
C PRO A 6 12.65 0.13 -7.75
N SER A 7 11.39 0.51 -7.96
CA SER A 7 10.81 0.46 -9.30
C SER A 7 11.41 1.50 -10.23
N ASP A 8 11.97 2.57 -9.68
CA ASP A 8 12.59 3.63 -10.47
C ASP A 8 14.08 3.40 -10.65
N GLY A 9 14.64 2.45 -9.93
CA GLY A 9 16.05 2.18 -9.92
C GLY A 9 16.53 1.24 -11.01
N TYR A 10 15.63 0.73 -11.79
CA TYR A 10 16.01 -0.17 -12.87
C TYR A 10 16.65 0.64 -13.98
N SER A 11 17.72 0.10 -14.49
CA SER A 11 18.68 0.81 -15.30
C SER A 11 18.05 1.70 -16.36
N HIS A 12 18.31 2.98 -16.17
CA HIS A 12 18.06 3.98 -17.20
C HIS A 12 16.64 3.97 -17.75
N GLY A 13 15.69 3.75 -16.87
CA GLY A 13 14.30 3.75 -17.26
C GLY A 13 13.78 2.41 -17.70
N GLU A 14 14.62 1.41 -17.70
CA GLU A 14 14.18 0.07 -18.06
C GLU A 14 13.64 -0.68 -16.87
N SER A 15 12.50 -0.23 -16.40
CA SER A 15 11.78 -0.97 -15.38
C SER A 15 11.15 -2.21 -16.00
N PRO A 16 11.14 -3.35 -15.29
CA PRO A 16 10.36 -4.50 -15.74
C PRO A 16 8.87 -4.26 -15.63
N TRP A 17 8.49 -3.14 -15.04
CA TRP A 17 7.09 -2.79 -14.80
C TRP A 17 6.64 -1.75 -15.80
N GLY A 18 5.37 -1.77 -16.14
CA GLY A 18 4.76 -0.72 -16.95
C GLY A 18 4.56 0.56 -16.15
N PRO A 19 3.86 1.54 -16.74
CA PRO A 19 3.62 2.82 -16.08
C PRO A 19 2.90 2.67 -14.74
N LEU A 20 3.29 3.51 -13.80
CA LEU A 20 2.66 3.55 -12.47
C LEU A 20 1.26 4.16 -12.59
N LEU A 21 0.26 3.42 -12.12
CA LEU A 21 -1.12 3.88 -12.09
C LEU A 21 -1.51 4.39 -10.70
N ASN A 22 -1.14 3.65 -9.67
CA ASN A 22 -1.44 4.01 -8.27
C ASN A 22 -0.33 3.48 -7.38
N GLU A 23 -0.25 4.09 -6.21
CA GLU A 23 0.72 3.70 -5.19
C GLU A 23 0.00 3.68 -3.86
N TYR A 24 0.10 2.55 -3.14
CA TYR A 24 -0.58 2.37 -1.87
C TYR A 24 0.44 2.09 -0.79
N ILE A 25 0.55 2.99 0.17
CA ILE A 25 1.53 2.86 1.25
C ILE A 25 0.83 2.40 2.52
N TYR A 26 1.32 1.31 3.06
CA TYR A 26 0.86 0.75 4.32
C TYR A 26 1.79 1.24 5.42
N ASP A 27 1.26 2.06 6.31
CA ASP A 27 2.02 2.55 7.46
C ASP A 27 1.87 1.61 8.63
N ASP A 28 2.91 1.52 9.46
CA ASP A 28 2.86 0.72 10.67
C ASP A 28 2.05 1.43 11.76
N GLU A 29 1.99 0.82 12.97
CA GLU A 29 1.22 1.35 14.08
C GLU A 29 1.72 2.72 14.56
N HIS A 30 2.94 3.08 14.21
CA HIS A 30 3.53 4.37 14.58
C HIS A 30 3.41 5.41 13.47
N GLY A 31 2.83 5.03 12.32
CA GLY A 31 2.69 5.94 11.19
C GLY A 31 3.90 5.99 10.27
N TYR A 32 4.85 5.10 10.45
CA TYR A 32 6.01 5.01 9.56
C TYR A 32 5.72 4.08 8.38
N PRO A 33 6.30 4.37 7.21
CA PRO A 33 6.10 3.51 6.07
C PRO A 33 6.64 2.10 6.36
N TYR A 34 5.93 1.11 5.92
CA TYR A 34 6.28 -0.28 6.15
C TYR A 34 6.23 -1.11 4.89
N HIS A 35 5.16 -0.99 4.12
CA HIS A 35 4.90 -1.82 2.95
C HIS A 35 4.27 -0.94 1.88
N LYS A 36 4.65 -1.14 0.64
CA LYS A 36 4.06 -0.42 -0.48
C LYS A 36 3.63 -1.40 -1.55
N VAL A 37 2.43 -1.19 -2.08
CA VAL A 37 1.94 -1.90 -3.26
C VAL A 37 1.78 -0.86 -4.36
N GLU A 38 2.40 -1.10 -5.51
CA GLU A 38 2.18 -0.28 -6.67
C GLU A 38 1.23 -1.00 -7.62
N ARG A 39 0.37 -0.24 -8.27
CA ARG A 39 -0.44 -0.75 -9.36
C ARG A 39 0.15 -0.23 -10.64
N ARG A 40 0.55 -1.12 -11.52
CA ARG A 40 1.20 -0.77 -12.77
C ARG A 40 0.50 -1.45 -13.93
N LYS A 41 0.40 -0.72 -15.02
CA LYS A 41 -0.14 -1.30 -16.24
C LYS A 41 0.88 -2.30 -16.80
N SER A 42 0.39 -3.44 -17.28
CA SER A 42 1.28 -4.42 -17.90
C SER A 42 1.91 -3.85 -19.17
N LEU A 43 3.17 -4.21 -19.40
CA LEU A 43 3.85 -3.90 -20.66
C LEU A 43 3.31 -4.73 -21.82
N VAL A 44 2.60 -5.81 -21.51
CA VAL A 44 1.98 -6.66 -22.52
C VAL A 44 0.52 -6.26 -22.66
N GLU A 45 0.15 -5.82 -23.85
CA GLU A 45 -1.19 -5.37 -24.14
C GLU A 45 -2.19 -6.50 -23.88
N GLY A 46 -3.31 -6.14 -23.23
CA GLY A 46 -4.36 -7.09 -22.93
C GLY A 46 -4.16 -7.88 -21.64
N GLU A 47 -3.01 -7.78 -21.02
CA GLU A 47 -2.79 -8.44 -19.74
C GLU A 47 -3.23 -7.56 -18.58
N ARG A 48 -3.46 -8.20 -17.44
CA ARG A 48 -3.89 -7.53 -16.22
C ARG A 48 -2.82 -6.61 -15.69
N ASP A 49 -3.24 -5.62 -14.92
CA ASP A 49 -2.34 -4.76 -14.20
C ASP A 49 -1.45 -5.58 -13.27
N GLN A 50 -0.26 -5.06 -13.04
CA GLN A 50 0.73 -5.67 -12.17
C GLN A 50 0.71 -4.97 -10.82
N PHE A 51 1.07 -5.71 -9.78
CA PHE A 51 1.06 -5.21 -8.41
C PHE A 51 2.38 -5.52 -7.71
N PRO A 52 3.50 -4.91 -8.14
CA PRO A 52 4.77 -5.11 -7.47
C PRO A 52 4.71 -4.57 -6.04
N GLN A 53 5.40 -5.25 -5.15
CA GLN A 53 5.39 -4.92 -3.73
C GLN A 53 6.79 -4.60 -3.25
N PHE A 54 6.86 -3.72 -2.26
CA PHE A 54 8.09 -3.22 -1.70
C PHE A 54 7.95 -3.13 -0.18
N HIS A 55 9.07 -3.22 0.50
CA HIS A 55 9.09 -3.03 1.95
C HIS A 55 10.12 -1.98 2.31
N TRP A 56 9.90 -1.32 3.45
CA TRP A 56 10.73 -0.22 3.89
C TRP A 56 11.93 -0.75 4.66
N ILE A 57 13.12 -0.23 4.32
CA ILE A 57 14.36 -0.55 5.01
C ILE A 57 14.90 0.73 5.63
N TRP A 58 15.20 0.68 6.92
CA TRP A 58 15.83 1.79 7.61
C TRP A 58 17.34 1.70 7.44
N GLY A 59 17.95 2.80 7.03
CA GLY A 59 19.40 2.91 6.92
C GLY A 59 20.03 3.31 8.24
N LYS A 60 21.34 3.23 8.30
CA LYS A 60 22.12 3.53 9.51
C LYS A 60 21.97 4.96 9.99
N ASN A 61 21.70 5.87 9.11
CA ASN A 61 21.61 7.31 9.42
C ASN A 61 20.17 7.76 9.66
N GLY A 62 19.26 6.85 9.91
CA GLY A 62 17.86 7.17 10.14
C GLY A 62 17.05 7.41 8.87
N LYS A 63 17.70 7.38 7.72
CA LYS A 63 17.00 7.46 6.44
C LYS A 63 16.63 6.08 5.97
N GLY A 64 15.59 6.02 5.14
CA GLY A 64 15.13 4.74 4.65
C GLY A 64 14.90 4.73 3.16
N TYR A 65 14.58 3.56 2.65
CA TYR A 65 14.28 3.39 1.24
C TYR A 65 13.39 2.17 1.03
N TRP A 66 12.72 2.15 -0.10
CA TRP A 66 11.90 1.01 -0.50
C TRP A 66 12.78 -0.03 -1.18
N LYS A 67 12.63 -1.27 -0.72
CA LYS A 67 13.32 -2.41 -1.33
C LYS A 67 12.28 -3.33 -1.95
N SER A 68 12.59 -3.87 -3.12
CA SER A 68 11.70 -4.78 -3.83
C SER A 68 11.42 -6.03 -2.98
N GLY A 69 10.18 -6.45 -2.98
CA GLY A 69 9.75 -7.65 -2.29
C GLY A 69 8.76 -7.35 -1.17
N GLU A 70 8.02 -8.38 -0.79
CA GLU A 70 7.05 -8.29 0.29
C GLU A 70 7.76 -8.16 1.64
N PRO A 71 7.13 -7.50 2.62
CA PRO A 71 7.66 -7.49 3.98
C PRO A 71 7.53 -8.88 4.60
N GLU A 72 8.20 -9.07 5.73
CA GLU A 72 8.17 -10.33 6.45
C GLU A 72 6.77 -10.68 6.91
N THR A 73 6.02 -9.68 7.38
CA THR A 73 4.63 -9.86 7.78
C THR A 73 3.76 -8.79 7.12
N PHE A 74 2.49 -9.13 6.92
CA PHE A 74 1.55 -8.18 6.34
C PHE A 74 0.79 -7.45 7.43
N ILE A 75 0.54 -6.16 7.18
CA ILE A 75 -0.29 -5.35 8.06
C ILE A 75 -1.49 -4.84 7.25
N PRO A 76 -2.60 -4.52 7.92
CA PRO A 76 -3.76 -4.01 7.20
C PRO A 76 -3.56 -2.57 6.73
N TYR A 77 -4.26 -2.20 5.69
CA TYR A 77 -4.25 -0.84 5.17
C TYR A 77 -4.91 0.10 6.19
N PHE A 78 -4.36 1.30 6.35
CA PHE A 78 -4.83 2.28 7.32
C PHE A 78 -4.65 1.84 8.77
N LEU A 79 -3.62 1.05 9.07
CA LEU A 79 -3.39 0.54 10.41
C LEU A 79 -3.39 1.63 11.50
N PRO A 80 -2.73 2.79 11.31
CA PRO A 80 -2.76 3.81 12.36
C PRO A 80 -4.17 4.24 12.76
N GLN A 81 -5.10 4.27 11.82
CA GLN A 81 -6.48 4.62 12.10
C GLN A 81 -7.22 3.48 12.82
N LEU A 82 -6.91 2.24 12.45
CA LEU A 82 -7.60 1.08 12.99
C LEU A 82 -7.32 0.84 14.47
N ILE A 83 -6.11 1.15 14.91
CA ILE A 83 -5.70 0.86 16.29
C ILE A 83 -6.14 1.91 17.30
N LYS A 84 -6.68 3.04 16.84
CA LYS A 84 -7.21 4.04 17.75
C LYS A 84 -8.53 3.54 18.35
N PRO A 85 -8.70 3.65 19.69
CA PRO A 85 -9.94 3.20 20.31
C PRO A 85 -11.13 4.00 19.78
N ARG A 86 -12.04 3.30 19.10
CA ARG A 86 -13.26 3.91 18.55
C ARG A 86 -14.34 2.84 18.48
N ASP A 87 -15.57 3.28 18.72
CA ASP A 87 -16.73 2.42 18.60
C ASP A 87 -17.47 2.74 17.30
N ILE A 88 -16.78 2.49 16.18
CA ILE A 88 -17.32 2.73 14.86
C ILE A 88 -17.06 1.51 13.98
N PRO A 89 -17.89 1.29 12.97
CA PRO A 89 -17.72 0.13 12.10
C PRO A 89 -16.45 0.22 11.25
N ILE A 90 -15.90 -0.94 10.93
CA ILE A 90 -14.76 -1.09 10.03
C ILE A 90 -15.20 -1.96 8.86
N TYR A 91 -15.08 -1.42 7.65
CA TYR A 91 -15.41 -2.15 6.44
C TYR A 91 -14.16 -2.77 5.85
N PHE A 92 -14.19 -4.08 5.69
CA PHE A 92 -13.08 -4.79 5.07
C PHE A 92 -13.35 -4.85 3.57
N CYS A 93 -12.48 -4.22 2.79
CA CYS A 93 -12.66 -4.09 1.36
C CYS A 93 -11.79 -5.07 0.58
N GLU A 94 -12.13 -5.29 -0.66
CA GLU A 94 -11.45 -6.25 -1.50
C GLU A 94 -10.05 -5.79 -1.91
N GLY A 95 -9.84 -4.50 -2.07
CA GLY A 95 -8.57 -3.92 -2.45
C GLY A 95 -8.38 -2.52 -1.90
N GLU A 96 -7.17 -1.99 -2.11
CA GLU A 96 -6.78 -0.69 -1.57
C GLU A 96 -7.64 0.45 -2.11
N LYS A 97 -7.93 0.42 -3.42
CA LYS A 97 -8.74 1.47 -4.02
C LYS A 97 -10.14 1.50 -3.42
N ASP A 98 -10.73 0.34 -3.19
CA ASP A 98 -12.03 0.26 -2.56
C ASP A 98 -11.98 0.77 -1.12
N ALA A 99 -10.92 0.43 -0.38
CA ALA A 99 -10.76 0.93 0.98
C ALA A 99 -10.66 2.45 1.00
N GLU A 100 -9.92 3.04 0.08
CA GLU A 100 -9.82 4.49 -0.03
C GLU A 100 -11.16 5.12 -0.38
N THR A 101 -11.89 4.52 -1.32
CA THR A 101 -13.21 5.01 -1.73
C THR A 101 -14.19 4.99 -0.56
N VAL A 102 -14.21 3.89 0.19
CA VAL A 102 -15.09 3.78 1.36
C VAL A 102 -14.71 4.80 2.42
N PHE A 103 -13.41 4.94 2.72
CA PHE A 103 -12.97 5.91 3.72
C PHE A 103 -13.38 7.33 3.33
N ASP A 104 -13.27 7.67 2.05
CA ASP A 104 -13.58 9.00 1.53
C ASP A 104 -15.07 9.32 1.57
N LEU A 105 -15.92 8.33 1.85
CA LEU A 105 -17.35 8.60 2.07
C LEU A 105 -17.61 9.29 3.40
N ASN A 106 -16.64 9.34 4.30
CA ASN A 106 -16.74 10.17 5.49
C ASN A 106 -16.79 11.64 5.08
N SER A 107 -17.63 12.41 5.75
CA SER A 107 -17.85 13.81 5.37
C SER A 107 -16.60 14.67 5.52
N SER A 108 -15.79 14.38 6.53
CA SER A 108 -14.54 15.09 6.77
C SER A 108 -13.64 14.24 7.64
N ILE A 109 -12.36 14.61 7.67
CA ILE A 109 -11.39 13.94 8.53
C ILE A 109 -11.68 14.16 10.02
N ASP A 110 -12.40 15.21 10.33
CA ASP A 110 -12.77 15.53 11.71
C ASP A 110 -14.07 14.85 12.15
N ASP A 111 -14.77 14.21 11.23
CA ASP A 111 -16.04 13.54 11.51
C ASP A 111 -16.03 12.15 10.88
N ILE A 112 -15.18 11.30 11.38
CA ILE A 112 -15.04 9.93 10.88
C ILE A 112 -16.09 9.06 11.54
N LYS A 113 -16.98 8.50 10.73
CA LYS A 113 -18.10 7.67 11.18
C LYS A 113 -17.84 6.18 10.94
N PHE A 114 -16.89 5.85 10.09
CA PHE A 114 -16.51 4.48 9.84
C PHE A 114 -15.07 4.44 9.30
N LEU A 115 -14.47 3.28 9.40
CA LEU A 115 -13.14 3.03 8.86
C LEU A 115 -13.23 1.99 7.77
N SER A 116 -12.16 1.87 7.02
CA SER A 116 -12.03 0.84 6.00
C SER A 116 -10.62 0.30 6.00
N THR A 117 -10.46 -0.91 5.51
CA THR A 117 -9.15 -1.56 5.42
C THR A 117 -9.18 -2.64 4.35
N THR A 118 -8.02 -3.12 4.04
CA THR A 118 -7.83 -4.30 3.21
C THR A 118 -6.46 -4.90 3.53
N ALA A 119 -6.20 -6.07 2.96
CA ALA A 119 -4.90 -6.70 3.04
C ALA A 119 -4.12 -6.48 1.75
N PRO A 120 -2.79 -6.48 1.80
CA PRO A 120 -1.98 -6.42 0.58
C PRO A 120 -2.33 -7.60 -0.33
N GLY A 121 -2.58 -7.30 -1.60
CA GLY A 121 -3.05 -8.32 -2.53
C GLY A 121 -4.54 -8.60 -2.45
N GLY A 122 -5.25 -7.87 -1.60
CA GLY A 122 -6.70 -7.93 -1.49
C GLY A 122 -7.22 -8.95 -0.50
N TYR A 123 -8.54 -8.96 -0.36
CA TYR A 123 -9.24 -9.81 0.58
C TYR A 123 -8.94 -11.30 0.39
N SER A 124 -8.88 -11.74 -0.86
CA SER A 124 -8.65 -13.15 -1.17
C SER A 124 -7.32 -13.66 -0.62
N ARG A 125 -6.34 -12.78 -0.46
CA ARG A 125 -5.05 -13.15 0.09
C ARG A 125 -5.15 -13.57 1.57
N ILE A 126 -5.96 -12.88 2.33
CA ILE A 126 -6.23 -13.26 3.72
C ILE A 126 -7.06 -14.53 3.76
N GLY A 127 -8.12 -14.59 2.96
CA GLY A 127 -9.02 -15.73 2.94
C GLY A 127 -8.38 -17.01 2.44
N GLY A 128 -7.31 -16.91 1.70
CA GLY A 128 -6.60 -18.05 1.15
C GLY A 128 -5.64 -18.75 2.08
N ARG A 129 -5.64 -18.36 3.30
CA ARG A 129 -4.68 -18.92 4.26
C ARG A 129 -5.14 -20.15 4.93
#